data_4d234536d6d6c2968d7658712497c4e1
#
_entry.id   4d234536d6d6c2968d7658712497c4e1
#
_cell.length_a   1.000
_cell.length_b   1.000
_cell.length_c   1.000
_cell.angle_alpha   90.00
_cell.angle_beta   90.00
_cell.angle_gamma   90.00
#
_symmetry.space_group_name_H-M   'P 1'
#
loop_
_entity.id
_entity.type
_entity.pdbx_description
1 polymer ?
#
loop_
_entity_poly.entity_id
_entity_poly.type
_entity_poly.pdbx_seq_one_letter_code
_entity_poly.pdbx_strand_id
1 'polypeptide(L)'
;MESAAVNAPDSFCFYVMINIENISISFGNLTLFRGLDLQVHYGEGVCICGGSGSGKSSLLKAVLGFVPLSEGTIKVDGTLLAPRTADHIRKKIAWIPQELALPSEWVSEMVRMPFELKANREAGFSKERLMDYFVSLGLEEKLYDKRVNEVSGGQRQRIMLAVTALLDKPLLVVDEPTSALDPESCLRVINFFKSLCSKGMTILSVSHDKQFAAGCDKVFTL
;
A
#
# COMPACT_ATOMS: atom_id res chain seq x y z
N MET A 1 -3.24 53.74 -2.91
CA MET A 1 -2.66 52.56 -3.56
C MET A 1 -2.30 51.57 -2.43
N GLU A 2 -3.27 50.79 -2.03
CA GLU A 2 -3.06 49.74 -1.02
C GLU A 2 -2.71 48.44 -1.71
N SER A 3 -1.53 47.94 -1.38
CA SER A 3 -1.01 46.66 -1.81
C SER A 3 -1.77 45.56 -1.04
N ALA A 4 -2.63 44.84 -1.74
CA ALA A 4 -3.26 43.63 -1.22
C ALA A 4 -2.20 42.53 -1.11
N ALA A 5 -1.75 42.26 0.11
CA ALA A 5 -0.99 41.06 0.44
C ALA A 5 -1.91 39.82 0.27
N VAL A 6 -1.60 39.03 -0.75
CA VAL A 6 -2.21 37.70 -0.92
C VAL A 6 -1.70 36.82 0.22
N ASN A 7 -2.53 36.61 1.22
CA ASN A 7 -2.29 35.62 2.26
C ASN A 7 -2.29 34.24 1.60
N ALA A 8 -1.13 33.60 1.55
CA ALA A 8 -1.04 32.15 1.33
C ALA A 8 -1.78 31.44 2.49
N PRO A 9 -2.58 30.40 2.25
CA PRO A 9 -3.20 29.66 3.33
C PRO A 9 -2.15 28.77 4.01
N ASP A 10 -1.56 29.27 5.09
CA ASP A 10 -0.85 28.49 6.08
C ASP A 10 -1.88 27.71 6.91
N SER A 11 -2.30 26.59 6.38
CA SER A 11 -2.82 25.49 7.19
C SER A 11 -2.85 24.24 6.30
N PHE A 12 -1.73 23.53 6.19
CA PHE A 12 -1.76 22.11 5.90
C PHE A 12 -2.53 21.45 7.05
N CYS A 13 -3.84 21.46 6.95
CA CYS A 13 -4.69 20.60 7.73
C CYS A 13 -4.28 19.18 7.30
N PHE A 14 -3.46 18.51 8.12
CA PHE A 14 -3.03 17.14 7.89
C PHE A 14 -4.26 16.24 7.93
N TYR A 15 -4.93 16.07 6.80
CA TYR A 15 -6.03 15.13 6.68
C TYR A 15 -5.51 13.73 6.96
N VAL A 16 -6.17 13.03 7.89
CA VAL A 16 -5.80 11.67 8.29
C VAL A 16 -6.47 10.67 7.35
N MET A 17 -5.65 9.90 6.61
CA MET A 17 -6.12 8.82 5.75
C MET A 17 -6.51 7.59 6.56
N ILE A 18 -5.68 7.20 7.55
CA ILE A 18 -5.96 6.09 8.44
C ILE A 18 -5.85 6.59 9.88
N ASN A 19 -6.92 6.43 10.65
CA ASN A 19 -6.93 6.71 12.08
C ASN A 19 -7.28 5.42 12.84
N ILE A 20 -6.34 4.95 13.63
CA ILE A 20 -6.45 3.76 14.49
C ILE A 20 -6.44 4.25 15.93
N GLU A 21 -7.49 3.93 16.70
CA GLU A 21 -7.68 4.38 18.08
C GLU A 21 -7.86 3.18 19.01
N ASN A 22 -6.91 2.99 19.92
CA ASN A 22 -6.93 2.01 21.01
C ASN A 22 -7.31 0.61 20.58
N ILE A 23 -6.79 0.13 19.42
CA ILE A 23 -7.17 -1.19 18.92
C ILE A 23 -6.43 -2.31 19.64
N SER A 24 -7.14 -3.41 19.81
CA SER A 24 -6.61 -4.70 20.29
C SER A 24 -7.00 -5.81 19.32
N ILE A 25 -6.08 -6.74 19.04
CA ILE A 25 -6.36 -7.92 18.22
C ILE A 25 -6.02 -9.17 19.01
N SER A 26 -6.99 -10.09 19.13
CA SER A 26 -6.84 -11.37 19.81
C SER A 26 -7.46 -12.50 18.99
N PHE A 27 -6.84 -13.67 19.03
CA PHE A 27 -7.34 -14.94 18.47
C PHE A 27 -7.46 -15.97 19.59
N GLY A 28 -8.69 -16.25 20.03
CA GLY A 28 -8.93 -17.07 21.22
C GLY A 28 -8.22 -16.49 22.45
N ASN A 29 -7.31 -17.25 23.04
CA ASN A 29 -6.54 -16.82 24.22
C ASN A 29 -5.24 -16.05 23.87
N LEU A 30 -4.88 -15.97 22.59
CA LEU A 30 -3.68 -15.27 22.15
C LEU A 30 -4.01 -13.83 21.81
N THR A 31 -3.45 -12.89 22.54
CA THR A 31 -3.49 -11.47 22.21
C THR A 31 -2.21 -11.10 21.46
N LEU A 32 -2.34 -10.55 20.25
CA LEU A 32 -1.20 -10.09 19.45
C LEU A 32 -0.67 -8.75 19.97
N PHE A 33 -1.57 -7.81 20.18
CA PHE A 33 -1.27 -6.49 20.79
C PHE A 33 -2.52 -5.86 21.38
N ARG A 34 -2.33 -4.87 22.25
CA ARG A 34 -3.40 -4.12 22.93
C ARG A 34 -3.13 -2.61 22.90
N GLY A 35 -4.21 -1.84 22.79
CA GLY A 35 -4.15 -0.38 22.96
C GLY A 35 -3.31 0.32 21.90
N LEU A 36 -3.32 -0.16 20.65
CA LEU A 36 -2.51 0.41 19.59
C LEU A 36 -3.20 1.65 19.01
N ASP A 37 -2.46 2.74 18.93
CA ASP A 37 -2.84 3.98 18.26
C ASP A 37 -1.90 4.26 17.10
N LEU A 38 -2.43 4.60 15.91
CA LEU A 38 -1.66 4.96 14.74
C LEU A 38 -2.44 5.93 13.86
N GLN A 39 -1.79 7.01 13.43
CA GLN A 39 -2.31 7.91 12.40
C GLN A 39 -1.38 7.91 11.19
N VAL A 40 -1.98 7.81 10.00
CA VAL A 40 -1.33 7.94 8.70
C VAL A 40 -2.01 9.09 7.96
N HIS A 41 -1.24 10.08 7.54
CA HIS A 41 -1.76 11.24 6.83
C HIS A 41 -1.82 10.99 5.31
N TYR A 42 -2.62 11.81 4.61
CA TYR A 42 -2.66 11.75 3.14
C TYR A 42 -1.29 12.05 2.54
N GLY A 43 -0.88 11.23 1.57
CA GLY A 43 0.41 11.38 0.90
C GLY A 43 1.61 10.92 1.73
N GLU A 44 1.38 10.32 2.92
CA GLU A 44 2.43 9.81 3.80
C GLU A 44 2.73 8.33 3.49
N GLY A 45 4.01 7.97 3.47
CA GLY A 45 4.49 6.59 3.41
C GLY A 45 4.89 6.07 4.78
N VAL A 46 4.08 5.18 5.38
CA VAL A 46 4.32 4.61 6.71
C VAL A 46 4.73 3.16 6.62
N CYS A 47 5.81 2.79 7.31
CA CYS A 47 6.26 1.41 7.49
C CYS A 47 6.02 0.92 8.91
N ILE A 48 5.28 -0.18 9.06
CA ILE A 48 5.14 -0.91 10.32
C ILE A 48 6.24 -1.95 10.40
N CYS A 49 7.10 -1.83 11.40
CA CYS A 49 8.18 -2.75 11.70
C CYS A 49 7.87 -3.58 12.95
N GLY A 50 8.60 -4.67 13.15
CA GLY A 50 8.48 -5.51 14.35
C GLY A 50 8.98 -6.93 14.11
N GLY A 51 9.11 -7.70 15.17
CA GLY A 51 9.54 -9.10 15.10
C GLY A 51 8.58 -9.99 14.30
N SER A 52 9.07 -11.18 13.90
CA SER A 52 8.18 -12.18 13.32
C SER A 52 7.09 -12.57 14.33
N GLY A 53 5.85 -12.67 13.88
CA GLY A 53 4.71 -13.01 14.74
C GLY A 53 4.14 -11.86 15.58
N SER A 54 4.68 -10.62 15.51
CA SER A 54 4.16 -9.48 16.28
C SER A 54 2.77 -8.99 15.87
N GLY A 55 2.18 -9.53 14.81
CA GLY A 55 0.83 -9.15 14.36
C GLY A 55 0.77 -8.13 13.23
N LYS A 56 1.91 -7.79 12.59
CA LYS A 56 1.97 -6.79 11.50
C LYS A 56 0.99 -7.06 10.37
N SER A 57 1.03 -8.26 9.78
CA SER A 57 0.08 -8.65 8.71
C SER A 57 -1.36 -8.70 9.21
N SER A 58 -1.57 -9.02 10.50
CA SER A 58 -2.89 -8.96 11.11
C SER A 58 -3.41 -7.53 11.23
N LEU A 59 -2.54 -6.57 11.52
CA LEU A 59 -2.87 -5.14 11.54
C LEU A 59 -3.27 -4.66 10.14
N LEU A 60 -2.50 -5.00 9.08
CA LEU A 60 -2.89 -4.68 7.70
C LEU A 60 -4.26 -5.28 7.34
N LYS A 61 -4.45 -6.56 7.69
CA LYS A 61 -5.74 -7.26 7.46
C LYS A 61 -6.89 -6.65 8.26
N ALA A 62 -6.62 -6.09 9.45
CA ALA A 62 -7.62 -5.38 10.23
C ALA A 62 -8.02 -4.05 9.54
N VAL A 63 -7.07 -3.28 9.01
CA VAL A 63 -7.35 -2.07 8.20
C VAL A 63 -8.20 -2.39 6.97
N LEU A 64 -8.02 -3.58 6.38
CA LEU A 64 -8.82 -4.08 5.26
C LEU A 64 -10.20 -4.64 5.69
N GLY A 65 -10.45 -4.79 7.00
CA GLY A 65 -11.67 -5.36 7.54
C GLY A 65 -11.76 -6.89 7.42
N PHE A 66 -10.62 -7.59 7.27
CA PHE A 66 -10.57 -9.06 7.23
C PHE A 66 -10.32 -9.69 8.59
N VAL A 67 -9.76 -8.92 9.54
CA VAL A 67 -9.53 -9.35 10.91
C VAL A 67 -10.38 -8.46 11.82
N PRO A 68 -11.25 -9.05 12.67
CA PRO A 68 -12.03 -8.30 13.62
C PRO A 68 -11.15 -7.72 14.74
N LEU A 69 -11.53 -6.56 15.23
CA LEU A 69 -10.94 -5.97 16.42
C LEU A 69 -11.58 -6.56 17.67
N SER A 70 -10.78 -6.79 18.72
CA SER A 70 -11.31 -7.10 20.06
C SER A 70 -11.76 -5.82 20.77
N GLU A 71 -11.05 -4.69 20.53
CA GLU A 71 -11.34 -3.37 21.09
C GLU A 71 -10.88 -2.28 20.12
N GLY A 72 -11.36 -1.06 20.34
CA GLY A 72 -10.95 0.12 19.58
C GLY A 72 -11.66 0.32 18.25
N THR A 73 -11.18 1.26 17.47
CA THR A 73 -11.78 1.63 16.17
C THR A 73 -10.74 1.93 15.11
N ILE A 74 -11.09 1.68 13.85
CA ILE A 74 -10.32 2.09 12.66
C ILE A 74 -11.22 2.97 11.80
N LYS A 75 -10.71 4.12 11.37
CA LYS A 75 -11.32 4.95 10.32
C LYS A 75 -10.38 5.01 9.13
N VAL A 76 -10.92 4.90 7.93
CA VAL A 76 -10.18 5.08 6.68
C VAL A 76 -10.89 6.15 5.87
N ASP A 77 -10.17 7.20 5.50
CA ASP A 77 -10.71 8.35 4.78
C ASP A 77 -12.00 8.89 5.46
N GLY A 78 -11.91 9.09 6.78
CA GLY A 78 -13.01 9.56 7.64
C GLY A 78 -14.13 8.53 7.87
N THR A 79 -14.16 7.40 7.16
CA THR A 79 -15.19 6.37 7.27
C THR A 79 -14.84 5.34 8.32
N LEU A 80 -15.72 5.15 9.33
CA LEU A 80 -15.55 4.11 10.35
C LEU A 80 -15.63 2.72 9.70
N LEU A 81 -14.62 1.89 9.96
CA LEU A 81 -14.60 0.50 9.47
C LEU A 81 -15.59 -0.35 10.28
N ALA A 82 -16.58 -0.87 9.59
CA ALA A 82 -17.61 -1.75 10.13
C ALA A 82 -18.08 -2.70 9.00
N PRO A 83 -18.78 -3.80 9.30
CA PRO A 83 -19.23 -4.75 8.27
C PRO A 83 -19.97 -4.10 7.09
N ARG A 84 -20.81 -3.09 7.35
CA ARG A 84 -21.58 -2.38 6.32
C ARG A 84 -20.77 -1.37 5.50
N THR A 85 -19.62 -0.92 5.98
CA THR A 85 -18.75 0.08 5.32
C THR A 85 -17.49 -0.52 4.72
N ALA A 86 -17.15 -1.76 5.08
CA ALA A 86 -15.92 -2.41 4.67
C ALA A 86 -15.74 -2.49 3.14
N ASP A 87 -16.81 -2.79 2.39
CA ASP A 87 -16.75 -2.83 0.92
C ASP A 87 -16.48 -1.44 0.31
N HIS A 88 -17.08 -0.38 0.88
CA HIS A 88 -16.82 0.99 0.45
C HIS A 88 -15.36 1.38 0.71
N ILE A 89 -14.83 1.03 1.88
CA ILE A 89 -13.44 1.28 2.25
C ILE A 89 -12.48 0.52 1.32
N ARG A 90 -12.71 -0.78 1.09
CA ARG A 90 -11.85 -1.60 0.20
C ARG A 90 -11.78 -1.09 -1.23
N LYS A 91 -12.82 -0.42 -1.75
CA LYS A 91 -12.76 0.22 -3.07
C LYS A 91 -11.74 1.35 -3.17
N LYS A 92 -11.38 1.98 -2.04
CA LYS A 92 -10.36 3.04 -1.94
C LYS A 92 -8.94 2.48 -1.72
N ILE A 93 -8.80 1.18 -1.52
CA ILE A 93 -7.54 0.54 -1.16
C ILE A 93 -7.05 -0.35 -2.32
N ALA A 94 -5.79 -0.20 -2.68
CA ALA A 94 -5.05 -1.17 -3.45
C ALA A 94 -4.26 -2.04 -2.47
N TRP A 95 -4.34 -3.37 -2.58
CA TRP A 95 -3.75 -4.30 -1.62
C TRP A 95 -2.79 -5.27 -2.30
N ILE A 96 -1.58 -5.38 -1.75
CA ILE A 96 -0.59 -6.38 -2.15
C ILE A 96 -0.27 -7.27 -0.94
N PRO A 97 -0.68 -8.53 -0.95
CA PRO A 97 -0.31 -9.50 0.08
C PRO A 97 1.14 -9.96 -0.08
N GLN A 98 1.70 -10.54 0.98
CA GLN A 98 3.05 -11.11 0.96
C GLN A 98 3.20 -12.24 -0.07
N GLU A 99 2.20 -13.12 -0.18
CA GLU A 99 2.16 -14.18 -1.18
C GLU A 99 1.29 -13.77 -2.36
N LEU A 100 1.90 -13.69 -3.54
CA LEU A 100 1.23 -13.35 -4.78
C LEU A 100 0.74 -14.63 -5.47
N ALA A 101 -0.54 -14.97 -5.29
CA ALA A 101 -1.22 -15.97 -6.09
C ALA A 101 -1.67 -15.32 -7.41
N LEU A 102 -1.00 -15.66 -8.51
CA LEU A 102 -1.25 -15.08 -9.83
C LEU A 102 -1.75 -16.18 -10.79
N PRO A 103 -3.08 -16.33 -10.95
CA PRO A 103 -3.68 -17.37 -11.77
C PRO A 103 -3.67 -17.00 -13.26
N SER A 104 -2.50 -16.66 -13.80
CA SER A 104 -2.34 -16.27 -15.21
C SER A 104 -1.10 -16.94 -15.79
N GLU A 105 -1.15 -17.28 -17.06
CA GLU A 105 -0.02 -17.84 -17.78
C GLU A 105 0.94 -16.75 -18.27
N TRP A 106 0.42 -15.60 -18.68
CA TRP A 106 1.18 -14.49 -19.27
C TRP A 106 1.18 -13.25 -18.36
N VAL A 107 2.32 -12.53 -18.35
CA VAL A 107 2.42 -11.26 -17.62
C VAL A 107 1.42 -10.24 -18.15
N SER A 108 1.22 -10.16 -19.46
CA SER A 108 0.26 -9.26 -20.11
C SER A 108 -1.19 -9.48 -19.66
N GLU A 109 -1.56 -10.72 -19.34
CA GLU A 109 -2.87 -11.06 -18.77
C GLU A 109 -2.90 -10.68 -17.27
N MET A 110 -1.88 -11.09 -16.54
CA MET A 110 -1.74 -10.83 -15.11
C MET A 110 -1.91 -9.35 -14.78
N VAL A 111 -1.27 -8.45 -15.55
CA VAL A 111 -1.33 -7.00 -15.28
C VAL A 111 -2.68 -6.37 -15.62
N ARG A 112 -3.51 -7.02 -16.45
CA ARG A 112 -4.84 -6.55 -16.83
C ARG A 112 -5.93 -7.01 -15.89
N MET A 113 -5.79 -8.20 -15.28
CA MET A 113 -6.80 -8.80 -14.41
C MET A 113 -7.39 -7.86 -13.34
N PRO A 114 -6.59 -7.05 -12.61
CA PRO A 114 -7.15 -6.14 -11.62
C PRO A 114 -8.13 -5.11 -12.19
N PHE A 115 -7.96 -4.70 -13.46
CA PHE A 115 -8.80 -3.71 -14.14
C PHE A 115 -10.12 -4.29 -14.65
N GLU A 116 -10.22 -5.62 -14.76
CA GLU A 116 -11.46 -6.33 -15.11
C GLU A 116 -12.44 -6.40 -13.93
N LEU A 117 -11.94 -6.22 -12.71
CA LEU A 117 -12.76 -6.22 -11.52
C LEU A 117 -13.72 -5.01 -11.54
N LYS A 118 -14.99 -5.25 -11.21
CA LYS A 118 -16.05 -4.20 -11.18
C LYS A 118 -15.63 -2.96 -10.38
N ALA A 119 -14.88 -3.16 -9.28
CA ALA A 119 -14.41 -2.08 -8.40
C ALA A 119 -13.33 -1.20 -9.03
N ASN A 120 -12.71 -1.61 -10.13
CA ASN A 120 -11.55 -0.95 -10.74
C ASN A 120 -11.77 -0.56 -12.21
N ARG A 121 -12.96 -0.80 -12.77
CA ARG A 121 -13.25 -0.54 -14.20
C ARG A 121 -13.05 0.92 -14.61
N GLU A 122 -13.24 1.85 -13.68
CA GLU A 122 -13.07 3.29 -13.92
C GLU A 122 -11.59 3.70 -14.02
N ALA A 123 -10.67 2.91 -13.44
CA ALA A 123 -9.24 3.23 -13.46
C ALA A 123 -8.63 3.15 -14.88
N GLY A 124 -9.19 2.28 -15.74
CA GLY A 124 -8.68 2.06 -17.10
C GLY A 124 -7.24 1.52 -17.14
N PHE A 125 -6.99 0.50 -17.93
CA PHE A 125 -5.63 -0.01 -18.12
C PHE A 125 -4.88 0.83 -19.16
N SER A 126 -3.70 1.34 -18.81
CA SER A 126 -2.78 1.99 -19.75
C SER A 126 -1.45 1.25 -19.77
N LYS A 127 -1.11 0.64 -20.94
CA LYS A 127 0.18 -0.01 -21.13
C LYS A 127 1.33 1.00 -21.07
N GLU A 128 1.14 2.20 -21.61
CA GLU A 128 2.13 3.28 -21.61
C GLU A 128 2.53 3.66 -20.17
N ARG A 129 1.56 3.99 -19.31
CA ARG A 129 1.82 4.30 -17.90
C ARG A 129 2.44 3.11 -17.15
N LEU A 130 2.06 1.88 -17.50
CA LEU A 130 2.68 0.69 -16.91
C LEU A 130 4.15 0.61 -17.26
N MET A 131 4.53 0.92 -18.52
CA MET A 131 5.94 0.93 -18.94
C MET A 131 6.74 2.01 -18.24
N ASP A 132 6.18 3.21 -18.00
CA ASP A 132 6.81 4.25 -17.18
C ASP A 132 7.12 3.75 -15.75
N TYR A 133 6.19 3.01 -15.16
CA TYR A 133 6.41 2.40 -13.85
C TYR A 133 7.42 1.25 -13.91
N PHE A 134 7.46 0.48 -15.02
CA PHE A 134 8.50 -0.54 -15.22
C PHE A 134 9.88 0.10 -15.24
N VAL A 135 10.07 1.18 -15.98
CA VAL A 135 11.34 1.94 -16.00
C VAL A 135 11.71 2.40 -14.58
N SER A 136 10.76 3.00 -13.86
CA SER A 136 10.99 3.50 -12.49
C SER A 136 11.41 2.38 -11.52
N LEU A 137 10.90 1.17 -11.73
CA LEU A 137 11.19 -0.01 -10.92
C LEU A 137 12.35 -0.88 -11.47
N GLY A 138 13.04 -0.43 -12.55
CA GLY A 138 14.13 -1.16 -13.17
C GLY A 138 13.71 -2.49 -13.79
N LEU A 139 12.52 -2.51 -14.40
CA LEU A 139 11.98 -3.63 -15.15
C LEU A 139 12.14 -3.38 -16.66
N GLU A 140 12.48 -4.42 -17.41
CA GLU A 140 12.54 -4.34 -18.87
C GLU A 140 11.13 -4.50 -19.47
N GLU A 141 10.82 -3.71 -20.50
CA GLU A 141 9.53 -3.77 -21.20
C GLU A 141 9.19 -5.16 -21.73
N LYS A 142 10.20 -5.92 -22.20
CA LYS A 142 10.03 -7.30 -22.71
C LYS A 142 9.42 -8.27 -21.70
N LEU A 143 9.44 -7.95 -20.39
CA LEU A 143 8.80 -8.77 -19.35
C LEU A 143 7.28 -8.86 -19.54
N TYR A 144 6.67 -7.85 -20.18
CA TYR A 144 5.24 -7.81 -20.46
C TYR A 144 4.76 -9.00 -21.31
N ASP A 145 5.61 -9.44 -22.26
CA ASP A 145 5.26 -10.51 -23.22
C ASP A 145 5.79 -11.89 -22.78
N LYS A 146 6.32 -12.01 -21.55
CA LYS A 146 6.80 -13.28 -20.99
C LYS A 146 5.71 -14.07 -20.27
N ARG A 147 5.98 -15.36 -20.09
CA ARG A 147 5.19 -16.19 -19.17
C ARG A 147 5.52 -15.84 -17.72
N VAL A 148 4.53 -15.96 -16.83
CA VAL A 148 4.69 -15.65 -15.39
C VAL A 148 5.77 -16.52 -14.73
N ASN A 149 5.95 -17.77 -15.18
CA ASN A 149 6.97 -18.68 -14.65
C ASN A 149 8.40 -18.36 -15.13
N GLU A 150 8.56 -17.53 -16.18
CA GLU A 150 9.87 -17.05 -16.67
C GLU A 150 10.35 -15.78 -15.95
N VAL A 151 9.51 -15.21 -15.10
CA VAL A 151 9.78 -13.98 -14.36
C VAL A 151 10.23 -14.33 -12.93
N SER A 152 11.35 -13.73 -12.47
CA SER A 152 11.84 -13.96 -11.12
C SER A 152 10.85 -13.44 -10.05
N GLY A 153 10.95 -13.95 -8.82
CA GLY A 153 10.11 -13.52 -7.70
C GLY A 153 10.17 -12.00 -7.48
N GLY A 154 11.39 -11.42 -7.48
CA GLY A 154 11.57 -9.98 -7.32
C GLY A 154 11.06 -9.15 -8.52
N GLN A 155 11.17 -9.66 -9.74
CA GLN A 155 10.53 -9.02 -10.91
C GLN A 155 9.02 -9.05 -10.77
N ARG A 156 8.44 -10.18 -10.40
CA ARG A 156 7.01 -10.37 -10.20
C ARG A 156 6.45 -9.41 -9.14
N GLN A 157 7.17 -9.28 -8.03
CA GLN A 157 6.80 -8.34 -6.97
C GLN A 157 6.80 -6.89 -7.47
N ARG A 158 7.84 -6.46 -8.18
CA ARG A 158 7.91 -5.11 -8.77
C ARG A 158 6.85 -4.88 -9.85
N ILE A 159 6.53 -5.87 -10.67
CA ILE A 159 5.42 -5.79 -11.64
C ILE A 159 4.10 -5.56 -10.90
N MET A 160 3.83 -6.28 -9.80
CA MET A 160 2.61 -6.09 -9.02
C MET A 160 2.53 -4.73 -8.35
N LEU A 161 3.67 -4.18 -7.89
CA LEU A 161 3.73 -2.79 -7.40
C LEU A 161 3.34 -1.79 -8.48
N ALA A 162 3.88 -1.95 -9.71
CA ALA A 162 3.51 -1.10 -10.85
C ALA A 162 2.02 -1.18 -11.19
N VAL A 163 1.46 -2.39 -11.26
CA VAL A 163 0.04 -2.64 -11.54
C VAL A 163 -0.85 -2.02 -10.48
N THR A 164 -0.49 -2.18 -9.20
CA THR A 164 -1.29 -1.69 -8.08
C THR A 164 -1.26 -0.17 -8.01
N ALA A 165 -0.11 0.45 -8.29
CA ALA A 165 -0.01 1.90 -8.42
C ALA A 165 -0.84 2.45 -9.60
N LEU A 166 -0.93 1.69 -10.71
CA LEU A 166 -1.72 2.06 -11.88
C LEU A 166 -3.24 2.07 -11.63
N LEU A 167 -3.72 1.42 -10.55
CA LEU A 167 -5.12 1.48 -10.13
C LEU A 167 -5.53 2.86 -9.61
N ASP A 168 -4.59 3.76 -9.35
CA ASP A 168 -4.81 5.14 -8.88
C ASP A 168 -5.71 5.22 -7.62
N LYS A 169 -5.60 4.23 -6.72
CA LYS A 169 -6.31 4.25 -5.44
C LYS A 169 -5.63 5.22 -4.47
N PRO A 170 -6.38 5.94 -3.63
CA PRO A 170 -5.80 6.89 -2.69
C PRO A 170 -4.94 6.23 -1.59
N LEU A 171 -5.16 4.95 -1.31
CA LEU A 171 -4.42 4.18 -0.31
C LEU A 171 -3.86 2.89 -0.90
N LEU A 172 -2.55 2.70 -0.81
CA LEU A 172 -1.83 1.46 -1.09
C LEU A 172 -1.45 0.78 0.23
N VAL A 173 -1.90 -0.45 0.42
CA VAL A 173 -1.52 -1.30 1.56
C VAL A 173 -0.65 -2.43 1.03
N VAL A 174 0.52 -2.64 1.62
CA VAL A 174 1.51 -3.62 1.11
C VAL A 174 2.13 -4.43 2.24
N ASP A 175 2.13 -5.74 2.11
CA ASP A 175 2.80 -6.65 3.03
C ASP A 175 4.14 -7.11 2.44
N GLU A 176 5.26 -6.76 3.07
CA GLU A 176 6.65 -7.11 2.71
C GLU A 176 7.04 -6.75 1.25
N PRO A 177 7.03 -5.45 0.86
CA PRO A 177 7.26 -5.03 -0.54
C PRO A 177 8.65 -5.35 -1.07
N THR A 178 9.63 -5.67 -0.22
CA THR A 178 11.05 -5.84 -0.58
C THR A 178 11.63 -7.20 -0.21
N SER A 179 10.83 -8.14 0.30
CA SER A 179 11.30 -9.43 0.85
C SER A 179 12.07 -10.32 -0.15
N ALA A 180 11.83 -10.15 -1.46
CA ALA A 180 12.48 -10.92 -2.54
C ALA A 180 13.43 -10.07 -3.40
N LEU A 181 13.87 -8.90 -2.90
CA LEU A 181 14.63 -7.93 -3.68
C LEU A 181 16.07 -7.83 -3.19
N ASP A 182 16.98 -7.59 -4.15
CA ASP A 182 18.34 -7.13 -3.88
C ASP A 182 18.35 -5.67 -3.40
N PRO A 183 19.47 -5.18 -2.81
CA PRO A 183 19.53 -3.82 -2.26
C PRO A 183 19.27 -2.70 -3.29
N GLU A 184 19.68 -2.88 -4.56
CA GLU A 184 19.44 -1.90 -5.60
C GLU A 184 17.96 -1.85 -5.98
N SER A 185 17.33 -3.00 -6.14
CA SER A 185 15.89 -3.13 -6.38
C SER A 185 15.06 -2.57 -5.22
N CYS A 186 15.51 -2.75 -3.97
CA CYS A 186 14.90 -2.15 -2.79
C CYS A 186 14.91 -0.62 -2.87
N LEU A 187 16.05 0.01 -3.23
CA LEU A 187 16.15 1.46 -3.42
C LEU A 187 15.20 1.97 -4.53
N ARG A 188 15.04 1.22 -5.62
CA ARG A 188 14.09 1.57 -6.68
C ARG A 188 12.65 1.56 -6.17
N VAL A 189 12.27 0.59 -5.34
CA VAL A 189 10.93 0.54 -4.71
C VAL A 189 10.73 1.70 -3.75
N ILE A 190 11.72 2.04 -2.92
CA ILE A 190 11.66 3.21 -2.03
C ILE A 190 11.42 4.50 -2.82
N ASN A 191 12.20 4.75 -3.87
CA ASN A 191 12.07 5.93 -4.71
C ASN A 191 10.73 5.97 -5.45
N PHE A 192 10.25 4.82 -5.90
CA PHE A 192 8.94 4.67 -6.51
C PHE A 192 7.82 5.03 -5.52
N PHE A 193 7.87 4.54 -4.30
CA PHE A 193 6.90 4.88 -3.26
C PHE A 193 6.92 6.37 -2.91
N LYS A 194 8.09 6.99 -2.77
CA LYS A 194 8.23 8.44 -2.58
C LYS A 194 7.58 9.22 -3.73
N SER A 195 7.78 8.78 -4.98
CA SER A 195 7.14 9.39 -6.15
C SER A 195 5.61 9.24 -6.12
N LEU A 196 5.07 8.13 -5.63
CA LEU A 196 3.63 7.95 -5.47
C LEU A 196 3.07 8.84 -4.35
N CYS A 197 3.76 8.92 -3.21
CA CYS A 197 3.38 9.79 -2.09
C CYS A 197 3.38 11.26 -2.50
N SER A 198 4.40 11.72 -3.25
CA SER A 198 4.44 13.09 -3.77
C SER A 198 3.31 13.44 -4.74
N LYS A 199 2.66 12.43 -5.32
CA LYS A 199 1.47 12.56 -6.18
C LYS A 199 0.16 12.41 -5.39
N GLY A 200 0.23 12.29 -4.06
CA GLY A 200 -0.92 12.24 -3.18
C GLY A 200 -1.39 10.83 -2.78
N MET A 201 -0.74 9.75 -3.24
CA MET A 201 -1.06 8.40 -2.77
C MET A 201 -0.53 8.20 -1.35
N THR A 202 -1.34 7.62 -0.46
CA THR A 202 -0.90 7.21 0.88
C THR A 202 -0.46 5.77 0.85
N ILE A 203 0.61 5.43 1.57
CA ILE A 203 1.15 4.07 1.60
C ILE A 203 1.27 3.58 3.04
N LEU A 204 0.62 2.46 3.34
CA LEU A 204 0.81 1.71 4.58
C LEU A 204 1.48 0.37 4.24
N SER A 205 2.69 0.18 4.72
CA SER A 205 3.47 -1.03 4.47
C SER A 205 3.87 -1.72 5.76
N VAL A 206 4.14 -3.01 5.65
CA VAL A 206 4.82 -3.81 6.68
C VAL A 206 6.13 -4.27 6.10
N SER A 207 7.23 -4.14 6.83
CA SER A 207 8.50 -4.72 6.44
C SER A 207 9.40 -5.00 7.65
N HIS A 208 10.26 -5.99 7.51
CA HIS A 208 11.40 -6.23 8.41
C HIS A 208 12.72 -5.69 7.84
N ASP A 209 12.70 -5.15 6.61
CA ASP A 209 13.86 -4.57 5.95
C ASP A 209 14.15 -3.17 6.49
N LYS A 210 15.32 -3.01 7.14
CA LYS A 210 15.73 -1.74 7.73
C LYS A 210 15.99 -0.65 6.68
N GLN A 211 16.49 -1.01 5.50
CA GLN A 211 16.75 -0.07 4.41
C GLN A 211 15.43 0.49 3.88
N PHE A 212 14.45 -0.38 3.65
CA PHE A 212 13.11 0.03 3.24
C PHE A 212 12.45 0.92 4.28
N ALA A 213 12.45 0.51 5.56
CA ALA A 213 11.88 1.28 6.65
C ALA A 213 12.49 2.68 6.78
N ALA A 214 13.82 2.80 6.69
CA ALA A 214 14.52 4.08 6.71
C ALA A 214 14.18 4.99 5.50
N GLY A 215 13.66 4.42 4.43
CA GLY A 215 13.20 5.14 3.25
C GLY A 215 11.78 5.70 3.34
N CYS A 216 10.98 5.27 4.34
CA CYS A 216 9.60 5.75 4.55
C CYS A 216 9.58 7.06 5.34
N ASP A 217 8.48 7.81 5.23
CA ASP A 217 8.31 9.09 5.96
C ASP A 217 8.17 8.86 7.46
N LYS A 218 7.54 7.75 7.86
CA LYS A 218 7.33 7.36 9.24
C LYS A 218 7.51 5.87 9.45
N VAL A 219 8.15 5.51 10.54
CA VAL A 219 8.29 4.12 11.00
C VAL A 219 7.52 3.95 12.30
N PHE A 220 6.66 2.93 12.33
CA PHE A 220 5.91 2.51 13.51
C PHE A 220 6.41 1.12 13.95
N THR A 221 6.77 0.95 15.20
CA THR A 221 7.26 -0.35 15.71
C THR A 221 6.17 -1.03 16.54
N LEU A 222 5.84 -2.27 16.17
CA LEU A 222 4.84 -3.12 16.82
C LEU A 222 5.49 -4.10 17.79
#